data_54603327934402878f9da193781324d8
#
_entry.id   54603327934402878f9da193781324d8
#
_cell.length_a   1.000
_cell.length_b   1.000
_cell.length_c   1.000
_cell.angle_alpha   90.00
_cell.angle_beta   90.00
_cell.angle_gamma   90.00
#
_symmetry.space_group_name_H-M   'P 1'
#
loop_
_entity.id
_entity.type
_entity.pdbx_description
1 polymer ?
#
loop_
_entity_poly.entity_id
_entity_poly.type
_entity_poly.pdbx_seq_one_letter_code
_entity_poly.pdbx_strand_id
1 'polypeptide(L)'
;ARNINSFHAAIKPNLIKNKKNFILNIKLNFPEISVVTLKKNLENKKYFYLKKRLTEDEKNKLWSLGEKGIIIEPFQRRVYPHGKLYSHILGQIDDDNYGISGIEKYFDRELRDTKKTKEPLVLTLDTNIQFLIKQQLKKALNDFKANSAGGLLMNVNSGEVLSLVSLPD
;
A
#
# COMPACT_ATOMS: atom_id res chain seq x y z
N ALA A 1 2.87 1.25 11.02
CA ALA A 1 1.95 1.09 9.88
C ALA A 1 0.51 1.34 10.32
N ARG A 2 -0.33 1.82 9.42
CA ARG A 2 -1.75 2.05 9.68
C ARG A 2 -2.59 1.76 8.43
N ASN A 3 -3.83 1.35 8.65
CA ASN A 3 -4.79 1.23 7.57
C ASN A 3 -5.45 2.59 7.31
N ILE A 4 -5.57 2.95 6.04
CA ILE A 4 -6.36 4.10 5.58
C ILE A 4 -7.44 3.61 4.63
N ASN A 5 -8.58 4.27 4.63
CA ASN A 5 -9.64 3.97 3.68
C ASN A 5 -9.18 4.40 2.27
N SER A 6 -9.41 3.54 1.33
CA SER A 6 -9.18 3.74 -0.09
C SER A 6 -10.33 3.09 -0.86
N PHE A 7 -10.30 3.18 -2.17
CA PHE A 7 -11.38 2.66 -2.99
C PHE A 7 -10.83 2.00 -4.25
N HIS A 8 -11.57 1.04 -4.77
CA HIS A 8 -11.38 0.50 -6.11
C HIS A 8 -12.54 0.93 -6.98
N ALA A 9 -12.26 1.32 -8.22
CA ALA A 9 -13.29 1.53 -9.22
C ALA A 9 -13.41 0.29 -10.09
N ALA A 10 -14.57 -0.30 -10.09
CA ALA A 10 -14.91 -1.40 -10.95
C ALA A 10 -16.05 -1.02 -11.91
N ILE A 11 -16.12 -1.70 -13.03
CA ILE A 11 -17.08 -1.42 -14.08
C ILE A 11 -17.95 -2.64 -14.34
N LYS A 12 -19.27 -2.41 -14.36
CA LYS A 12 -20.26 -3.32 -14.92
C LYS A 12 -20.69 -2.84 -16.32
N PRO A 13 -20.10 -3.37 -17.41
CA PRO A 13 -20.32 -2.85 -18.77
C PRO A 13 -21.76 -2.84 -19.22
N ASN A 14 -22.58 -3.78 -18.71
CA ASN A 14 -24.00 -3.90 -19.06
C ASN A 14 -24.85 -2.73 -18.56
N LEU A 15 -24.37 -1.97 -17.57
CA LEU A 15 -25.07 -0.83 -16.98
C LEU A 15 -24.66 0.51 -17.62
N ILE A 16 -23.68 0.50 -18.54
CA ILE A 16 -23.22 1.71 -19.23
C ILE A 16 -24.04 1.87 -20.51
N LYS A 17 -24.86 2.94 -20.54
CA LYS A 17 -25.76 3.23 -21.66
C LYS A 17 -25.00 3.69 -22.91
N ASN A 18 -24.08 4.64 -22.74
CA ASN A 18 -23.31 5.23 -23.84
C ASN A 18 -21.81 4.97 -23.69
N LYS A 19 -21.34 3.84 -24.22
CA LYS A 19 -19.93 3.42 -24.13
C LYS A 19 -18.96 4.42 -24.76
N LYS A 20 -19.37 5.13 -25.84
CA LYS A 20 -18.50 6.12 -26.52
C LYS A 20 -18.25 7.32 -25.59
N ASN A 21 -19.31 7.91 -25.05
CA ASN A 21 -19.20 9.02 -24.09
C ASN A 21 -18.45 8.60 -22.82
N PHE A 22 -18.72 7.40 -22.32
CA PHE A 22 -18.01 6.87 -21.15
C PHE A 22 -16.50 6.81 -21.39
N ILE A 23 -16.06 6.26 -22.53
CA ILE A 23 -14.64 6.18 -22.88
C ILE A 23 -14.01 7.58 -22.98
N LEU A 24 -14.71 8.54 -23.57
CA LEU A 24 -14.25 9.92 -23.69
C LEU A 24 -14.07 10.55 -22.30
N ASN A 25 -15.07 10.43 -21.45
CA ASN A 25 -15.04 10.96 -20.08
C ASN A 25 -13.92 10.34 -19.24
N ILE A 26 -13.73 9.01 -19.35
CA ILE A 26 -12.62 8.34 -18.66
C ILE A 26 -11.29 8.85 -19.18
N LYS A 27 -11.11 9.02 -20.50
CA LYS A 27 -9.84 9.53 -21.04
C LYS A 27 -9.54 10.96 -20.62
N LEU A 28 -10.55 11.82 -20.48
CA LEU A 28 -10.39 13.20 -20.03
C LEU A 28 -9.98 13.27 -18.55
N ASN A 29 -10.55 12.44 -17.70
CA ASN A 29 -10.30 12.47 -16.26
C ASN A 29 -9.13 11.57 -15.81
N PHE A 30 -8.81 10.53 -16.60
CA PHE A 30 -7.79 9.53 -16.32
C PHE A 30 -6.98 9.23 -17.58
N PRO A 31 -6.11 10.16 -18.02
CA PRO A 31 -5.36 10.04 -19.27
C PRO A 31 -4.41 8.85 -19.29
N GLU A 32 -4.03 8.33 -18.11
CA GLU A 32 -3.18 7.15 -17.95
C GLU A 32 -3.88 5.83 -18.33
N ILE A 33 -5.22 5.81 -18.39
CA ILE A 33 -5.96 4.60 -18.72
C ILE A 33 -5.97 4.38 -20.25
N SER A 34 -5.49 3.21 -20.67
CA SER A 34 -5.45 2.83 -22.08
C SER A 34 -6.87 2.67 -22.66
N VAL A 35 -7.18 3.50 -23.67
CA VAL A 35 -8.47 3.45 -24.38
C VAL A 35 -8.67 2.11 -25.07
N VAL A 36 -7.60 1.50 -25.57
CA VAL A 36 -7.67 0.20 -26.27
C VAL A 36 -8.12 -0.90 -25.30
N THR A 37 -7.47 -0.95 -24.15
CA THR A 37 -7.81 -1.92 -23.09
C THR A 37 -9.23 -1.69 -22.56
N LEU A 38 -9.61 -0.42 -22.35
CA LEU A 38 -10.95 -0.05 -21.89
C LEU A 38 -12.04 -0.49 -22.88
N LYS A 39 -11.85 -0.25 -24.19
CA LYS A 39 -12.78 -0.70 -25.23
C LYS A 39 -12.95 -2.22 -25.21
N LYS A 40 -11.84 -2.96 -25.22
CA LYS A 40 -11.83 -4.43 -25.18
C LYS A 40 -12.59 -4.97 -23.96
N ASN A 41 -12.36 -4.38 -22.78
CA ASN A 41 -13.03 -4.81 -21.55
C ASN A 41 -14.55 -4.50 -21.57
N LEU A 42 -14.94 -3.35 -22.13
CA LEU A 42 -16.35 -2.99 -22.29
C LEU A 42 -17.09 -3.89 -23.29
N GLU A 43 -16.42 -4.39 -24.32
CA GLU A 43 -16.97 -5.33 -25.28
C GLU A 43 -17.18 -6.72 -24.69
N ASN A 44 -16.26 -7.18 -23.86
CA ASN A 44 -16.33 -8.48 -23.18
C ASN A 44 -17.50 -8.60 -22.20
N LYS A 45 -18.19 -7.50 -21.87
CA LYS A 45 -19.35 -7.43 -20.94
C LYS A 45 -19.12 -8.04 -19.56
N LYS A 46 -17.88 -8.42 -19.21
CA LYS A 46 -17.52 -8.94 -17.89
C LYS A 46 -17.19 -7.80 -16.95
N TYR A 47 -17.45 -8.01 -15.67
CA TYR A 47 -16.98 -7.14 -14.59
C TYR A 47 -15.45 -7.01 -14.64
N PHE A 48 -14.93 -5.79 -14.51
CA PHE A 48 -13.50 -5.54 -14.46
C PHE A 48 -13.17 -4.31 -13.62
N TYR A 49 -11.96 -4.28 -13.06
CA TYR A 49 -11.45 -3.11 -12.36
C TYR A 49 -10.92 -2.08 -13.37
N LEU A 50 -11.47 -0.85 -13.28
CA LEU A 50 -11.00 0.29 -14.07
C LEU A 50 -9.69 0.82 -13.49
N LYS A 51 -9.67 1.06 -12.18
CA LYS A 51 -8.50 1.52 -11.43
C LYS A 51 -8.60 1.03 -9.98
N LYS A 52 -7.49 0.50 -9.47
CA LYS A 52 -7.36 0.12 -8.07
C LYS A 52 -6.71 1.26 -7.28
N ARG A 53 -6.97 1.31 -5.97
CA ARG A 53 -6.33 2.23 -5.01
C ARG A 53 -6.54 3.70 -5.37
N LEU A 54 -7.80 4.09 -5.59
CA LEU A 54 -8.20 5.46 -5.87
C LEU A 54 -7.87 6.38 -4.70
N THR A 55 -7.48 7.61 -5.03
CA THR A 55 -7.52 8.73 -4.10
C THR A 55 -8.96 9.23 -3.91
N GLU A 56 -9.21 10.04 -2.88
CA GLU A 56 -10.53 10.67 -2.69
C GLU A 56 -10.93 11.55 -3.89
N ASP A 57 -9.98 12.30 -4.44
CA ASP A 57 -10.22 13.14 -5.63
C ASP A 57 -10.59 12.33 -6.85
N GLU A 58 -9.91 11.22 -7.08
CA GLU A 58 -10.22 10.30 -8.18
C GLU A 58 -11.58 9.63 -8.01
N LYS A 59 -11.93 9.25 -6.79
CA LYS A 59 -13.26 8.74 -6.44
C LYS A 59 -14.34 9.77 -6.78
N ASN A 60 -14.14 11.02 -6.35
CA ASN A 60 -15.09 12.10 -6.59
C ASN A 60 -15.25 12.41 -8.09
N LYS A 61 -14.15 12.38 -8.86
CA LYS A 61 -14.18 12.52 -10.33
C LYS A 61 -15.02 11.41 -10.99
N LEU A 62 -14.82 10.15 -10.56
CA LEU A 62 -15.63 9.04 -11.08
C LEU A 62 -17.10 9.13 -10.68
N TRP A 63 -17.34 9.54 -9.43
CA TRP A 63 -18.70 9.71 -8.93
C TRP A 63 -19.47 10.80 -9.69
N SER A 64 -18.80 11.91 -10.02
CA SER A 64 -19.39 13.03 -10.78
C SER A 64 -19.79 12.68 -12.22
N LEU A 65 -19.27 11.58 -12.77
CA LEU A 65 -19.69 11.10 -14.09
C LEU A 65 -21.14 10.57 -14.10
N GLY A 66 -21.72 10.25 -12.95
CA GLY A 66 -23.10 9.80 -12.80
C GLY A 66 -23.44 8.49 -13.51
N GLU A 67 -22.42 7.70 -13.89
CA GLU A 67 -22.61 6.44 -14.63
C GLU A 67 -22.95 5.28 -13.70
N LYS A 68 -24.11 4.69 -13.87
CA LYS A 68 -24.60 3.56 -13.06
C LYS A 68 -23.72 2.31 -13.14
N GLY A 69 -22.91 2.20 -14.18
CA GLY A 69 -21.99 1.09 -14.37
C GLY A 69 -20.69 1.20 -13.58
N ILE A 70 -20.42 2.34 -12.94
CA ILE A 70 -19.25 2.52 -12.07
C ILE A 70 -19.62 2.06 -10.66
N ILE A 71 -18.83 1.14 -10.11
CA ILE A 71 -18.98 0.65 -8.74
C ILE A 71 -17.73 1.05 -7.98
N ILE A 72 -17.93 1.78 -6.90
CA ILE A 72 -16.84 2.15 -5.98
C ILE A 72 -16.86 1.17 -4.82
N GLU A 73 -15.83 0.34 -4.74
CA GLU A 73 -15.66 -0.66 -3.68
C GLU A 73 -14.73 -0.11 -2.60
N PRO A 74 -15.15 -0.10 -1.33
CA PRO A 74 -14.26 0.30 -0.25
C PRO A 74 -13.12 -0.72 -0.11
N PHE A 75 -11.93 -0.21 0.11
CA PHE A 75 -10.72 -0.99 0.30
C PHE A 75 -9.88 -0.37 1.42
N GLN A 76 -9.27 -1.20 2.25
CA GLN A 76 -8.31 -0.73 3.25
C GLN A 76 -6.89 -0.86 2.72
N ARG A 77 -6.21 0.27 2.62
CA ARG A 77 -4.82 0.33 2.20
C ARG A 77 -3.91 0.44 3.42
N ARG A 78 -2.92 -0.43 3.50
CA ARG A 78 -1.85 -0.34 4.50
C ARG A 78 -0.84 0.74 4.12
N VAL A 79 -0.53 1.63 5.04
CA VAL A 79 0.44 2.72 4.84
C VAL A 79 1.54 2.64 5.88
N TYR A 80 2.76 2.83 5.43
CA TYR A 80 3.97 2.86 6.24
C TYR A 80 4.50 4.31 6.30
N PRO A 81 4.14 5.11 7.32
CA PRO A 81 4.45 6.54 7.37
C PRO A 81 5.95 6.85 7.31
N HIS A 82 6.79 5.97 7.83
CA HIS A 82 8.25 6.12 7.81
C HIS A 82 8.91 5.51 6.56
N GLY A 83 8.12 5.18 5.53
CA GLY A 83 8.63 4.61 4.29
C GLY A 83 9.50 3.37 4.53
N LYS A 84 10.70 3.39 3.97
CA LYS A 84 11.66 2.28 4.05
C LYS A 84 12.45 2.18 5.37
N LEU A 85 12.17 3.03 6.38
CA LEU A 85 12.95 3.02 7.62
C LEU A 85 12.88 1.68 8.35
N TYR A 86 11.75 1.00 8.25
CA TYR A 86 11.46 -0.27 8.95
C TYR A 86 11.14 -1.42 8.01
N SER A 87 11.51 -1.33 6.72
CA SER A 87 11.07 -2.29 5.70
C SER A 87 11.39 -3.74 6.04
N HIS A 88 12.60 -4.02 6.52
CA HIS A 88 13.03 -5.38 6.89
C HIS A 88 12.39 -5.90 8.19
N ILE A 89 11.97 -5.00 9.09
CA ILE A 89 11.34 -5.39 10.36
C ILE A 89 9.84 -5.58 10.15
N LEU A 90 9.17 -4.55 9.63
CA LEU A 90 7.72 -4.60 9.43
C LEU A 90 7.34 -5.61 8.36
N GLY A 91 8.15 -5.69 7.31
CA GLY A 91 7.86 -6.54 6.18
C GLY A 91 6.82 -5.95 5.25
N GLN A 92 6.11 -6.82 4.54
CA GLN A 92 5.16 -6.47 3.49
C GLN A 92 3.87 -7.26 3.62
N ILE A 93 2.82 -6.71 3.03
CA ILE A 93 1.53 -7.36 2.81
C ILE A 93 1.30 -7.58 1.31
N ASP A 94 0.45 -8.53 0.97
CA ASP A 94 -0.03 -8.73 -0.41
C ASP A 94 -1.17 -7.76 -0.78
N ASP A 95 -1.72 -7.94 -1.99
CA ASP A 95 -2.83 -7.12 -2.49
C ASP A 95 -4.14 -7.34 -1.72
N ASP A 96 -4.28 -8.46 -1.02
CA ASP A 96 -5.44 -8.81 -0.19
C ASP A 96 -5.22 -8.48 1.30
N ASN A 97 -4.15 -7.74 1.62
CA ASN A 97 -3.72 -7.33 2.96
C ASN A 97 -3.32 -8.50 3.88
N TYR A 98 -2.82 -9.61 3.34
CA TYR A 98 -2.18 -10.66 4.14
C TYR A 98 -0.69 -10.35 4.32
N GLY A 99 -0.21 -10.55 5.53
CA GLY A 99 1.22 -10.40 5.84
C GLY A 99 2.06 -11.49 5.16
N ILE A 100 3.00 -11.09 4.29
CA ILE A 100 3.89 -12.02 3.57
C ILE A 100 5.30 -12.10 4.16
N SER A 101 5.70 -11.08 4.92
CA SER A 101 7.02 -11.04 5.58
C SER A 101 7.01 -10.22 6.87
N GLY A 102 8.06 -10.37 7.70
CA GLY A 102 8.32 -9.58 8.89
C GLY A 102 7.22 -9.65 9.95
N ILE A 103 7.06 -8.56 10.68
CA ILE A 103 6.05 -8.37 11.73
C ILE A 103 4.63 -8.52 11.16
N GLU A 104 4.39 -8.00 9.95
CA GLU A 104 3.08 -8.13 9.29
C GLU A 104 2.68 -9.60 9.10
N LYS A 105 3.64 -10.48 8.78
CA LYS A 105 3.38 -11.92 8.64
C LYS A 105 3.23 -12.60 10.00
N TYR A 106 4.11 -12.29 10.93
CA TYR A 106 4.12 -12.97 12.23
C TYR A 106 2.83 -12.69 13.01
N PHE A 107 2.36 -11.44 13.00
CA PHE A 107 1.15 -11.00 13.69
C PHE A 107 -0.07 -10.87 12.76
N ASP A 108 -0.06 -11.51 11.58
CA ASP A 108 -1.14 -11.35 10.58
C ASP A 108 -2.54 -11.62 11.16
N ARG A 109 -2.68 -12.70 11.93
CA ARG A 109 -3.97 -13.08 12.55
C ARG A 109 -4.45 -12.02 13.55
N GLU A 110 -3.56 -11.48 14.37
CA GLU A 110 -3.88 -10.48 15.39
C GLU A 110 -4.16 -9.12 14.75
N LEU A 111 -3.36 -8.72 13.76
CA LEU A 111 -3.52 -7.45 13.05
C LEU A 111 -4.80 -7.40 12.19
N ARG A 112 -5.36 -8.55 11.81
CA ARG A 112 -6.60 -8.67 11.04
C ARG A 112 -7.84 -8.90 11.88
N ASP A 113 -7.70 -9.32 13.13
CA ASP A 113 -8.83 -9.55 14.03
C ASP A 113 -9.40 -8.22 14.55
N THR A 114 -10.42 -7.72 13.85
CA THR A 114 -11.10 -6.46 14.19
C THR A 114 -11.73 -6.45 15.59
N LYS A 115 -11.93 -7.60 16.22
CA LYS A 115 -12.46 -7.70 17.59
C LYS A 115 -11.38 -7.50 18.65
N LYS A 116 -10.13 -7.87 18.35
CA LYS A 116 -8.98 -7.74 19.25
C LYS A 116 -8.18 -6.47 19.04
N THR A 117 -8.21 -5.89 17.84
CA THR A 117 -7.38 -4.75 17.44
C THR A 117 -7.96 -3.38 17.83
N LYS A 118 -8.44 -3.22 19.07
CA LYS A 118 -8.71 -1.87 19.59
C LYS A 118 -7.43 -1.10 19.92
N GLU A 119 -6.33 -1.81 20.17
CA GLU A 119 -5.03 -1.23 20.53
C GLU A 119 -3.99 -1.52 19.44
N PRO A 120 -3.12 -0.54 19.12
CA PRO A 120 -2.04 -0.75 18.17
C PRO A 120 -1.01 -1.72 18.73
N LEU A 121 -0.44 -2.57 17.91
CA LEU A 121 0.73 -3.35 18.26
C LEU A 121 1.92 -2.41 18.48
N VAL A 122 2.40 -2.32 19.71
CA VAL A 122 3.54 -1.49 20.10
C VAL A 122 4.81 -2.31 19.98
N LEU A 123 5.82 -1.74 19.33
CA LEU A 123 7.15 -2.34 19.19
C LEU A 123 8.14 -1.56 20.08
N THR A 124 9.22 -2.21 20.47
CA THR A 124 10.30 -1.63 21.28
C THR A 124 11.23 -0.72 20.50
N LEU A 125 11.03 -0.60 19.19
CA LEU A 125 11.89 0.16 18.28
C LEU A 125 11.81 1.67 18.54
N ASP A 126 12.96 2.31 18.67
CA ASP A 126 13.10 3.76 18.75
C ASP A 126 13.34 4.34 17.35
N THR A 127 12.49 5.28 16.94
CA THR A 127 12.55 5.90 15.62
C THR A 127 13.80 6.73 15.40
N ASN A 128 14.26 7.46 16.42
CA ASN A 128 15.44 8.31 16.32
C ASN A 128 16.71 7.45 16.21
N ILE A 129 16.80 6.43 17.04
CA ILE A 129 17.92 5.49 17.03
C ILE A 129 17.96 4.73 15.69
N GLN A 130 16.81 4.24 15.21
CA GLN A 130 16.69 3.57 13.91
C GLN A 130 17.18 4.45 12.78
N PHE A 131 16.76 5.72 12.76
CA PHE A 131 17.19 6.70 11.75
C PHE A 131 18.70 6.96 11.81
N LEU A 132 19.26 7.20 13.01
CA LEU A 132 20.69 7.44 13.20
C LEU A 132 21.53 6.26 12.73
N ILE A 133 21.20 5.05 13.16
CA ILE A 133 21.93 3.83 12.74
C ILE A 133 21.85 3.68 11.24
N LYS A 134 20.67 3.85 10.62
CA LYS A 134 20.51 3.78 9.16
C LYS A 134 21.38 4.80 8.44
N GLN A 135 21.47 6.02 8.95
CA GLN A 135 22.30 7.08 8.37
C GLN A 135 23.80 6.72 8.45
N GLN A 136 24.26 6.24 9.61
CA GLN A 136 25.66 5.85 9.80
C GLN A 136 26.04 4.64 8.92
N LEU A 137 25.15 3.66 8.79
CA LEU A 137 25.37 2.50 7.92
C LEU A 137 25.42 2.90 6.45
N LYS A 138 24.59 3.84 6.00
CA LYS A 138 24.68 4.37 4.63
C LYS A 138 26.01 5.07 4.37
N LYS A 139 26.49 5.85 5.33
CA LYS A 139 27.82 6.48 5.24
C LYS A 139 28.91 5.42 5.16
N ALA A 140 28.89 4.44 6.04
CA ALA A 140 29.86 3.34 6.03
C ALA A 140 29.88 2.54 4.72
N LEU A 141 28.69 2.26 4.13
CA LEU A 141 28.60 1.63 2.79
C LEU A 141 29.37 2.40 1.74
N ASN A 142 29.22 3.74 1.73
CA ASN A 142 29.91 4.59 0.74
C ASN A 142 31.41 4.68 1.02
N ASP A 143 31.81 4.91 2.29
CA ASP A 143 33.20 5.10 2.69
C ASP A 143 34.04 3.82 2.44
N PHE A 144 33.46 2.66 2.72
CA PHE A 144 34.13 1.37 2.55
C PHE A 144 33.79 0.66 1.23
N LYS A 145 32.96 1.26 0.37
CA LYS A 145 32.47 0.65 -0.88
C LYS A 145 31.91 -0.76 -0.66
N ALA A 146 31.21 -0.96 0.46
CA ALA A 146 30.67 -2.25 0.85
C ALA A 146 29.35 -2.53 0.10
N ASN A 147 29.07 -3.81 -0.18
CA ASN A 147 27.84 -4.22 -0.86
C ASN A 147 26.61 -4.24 0.06
N SER A 148 26.83 -4.44 1.36
CA SER A 148 25.78 -4.50 2.36
C SER A 148 26.29 -4.05 3.72
N ALA A 149 25.37 -3.59 4.58
CA ALA A 149 25.66 -3.26 5.96
C ALA A 149 24.43 -3.54 6.83
N GLY A 150 24.65 -3.96 8.07
CA GLY A 150 23.59 -4.18 9.04
C GLY A 150 23.99 -3.71 10.42
N GLY A 151 23.00 -3.32 11.23
CA GLY A 151 23.21 -2.89 12.61
C GLY A 151 22.03 -3.26 13.50
N LEU A 152 22.33 -3.73 14.69
CA LEU A 152 21.40 -4.07 15.74
C LEU A 152 21.76 -3.32 17.01
N LEU A 153 20.79 -2.69 17.64
CA LEU A 153 20.92 -2.15 18.99
C LEU A 153 19.89 -2.81 19.91
N MET A 154 20.37 -3.36 21.01
CA MET A 154 19.55 -4.07 21.98
C MET A 154 19.88 -3.59 23.40
N ASN A 155 18.86 -3.46 24.23
CA ASN A 155 19.03 -3.23 25.65
C ASN A 155 19.47 -4.55 26.32
N VAL A 156 20.68 -4.57 26.90
CA VAL A 156 21.26 -5.78 27.49
C VAL A 156 20.54 -6.27 28.74
N ASN A 157 19.83 -5.38 29.44
CA ASN A 157 19.13 -5.71 30.69
C ASN A 157 17.72 -6.27 30.40
N SER A 158 17.01 -5.73 29.41
CA SER A 158 15.63 -6.13 29.10
C SER A 158 15.53 -7.08 27.90
N GLY A 159 16.57 -7.15 27.07
CA GLY A 159 16.54 -7.90 25.81
C GLY A 159 15.76 -7.21 24.70
N GLU A 160 15.25 -5.99 24.92
CA GLU A 160 14.47 -5.24 23.93
C GLU A 160 15.34 -4.78 22.77
N VAL A 161 14.89 -5.05 21.55
CA VAL A 161 15.52 -4.53 20.32
C VAL A 161 15.04 -3.10 20.09
N LEU A 162 15.97 -2.14 20.20
CA LEU A 162 15.70 -0.72 20.00
C LEU A 162 15.87 -0.29 18.54
N SER A 163 16.72 -0.98 17.80
CA SER A 163 16.95 -0.74 16.37
C SER A 163 17.45 -1.99 15.68
N LEU A 164 16.99 -2.20 14.46
CA LEU A 164 17.48 -3.22 13.53
C LEU A 164 17.46 -2.64 12.13
N VAL A 165 18.62 -2.48 11.52
CA VAL A 165 18.78 -1.95 10.16
C VAL A 165 19.55 -2.95 9.32
N SER A 166 19.07 -3.16 8.10
CA SER A 166 19.77 -3.90 7.05
C SER A 166 19.74 -3.09 5.76
N LEU A 167 20.86 -2.99 5.08
CA LEU A 167 21.02 -2.29 3.81
C LEU A 167 21.63 -3.23 2.79
N PRO A 168 21.21 -3.17 1.50
CA PRO A 168 20.17 -2.29 0.92
C PRO A 168 18.76 -2.63 1.39
N ASP A 169 17.83 -1.63 1.27
CA ASP A 169 16.42 -1.71 1.68
C ASP A 169 15.42 -1.25 0.58
#